data_6c2deaa7ce9b3d6febe21186d74de41c
#
_entry.id   6c2deaa7ce9b3d6febe21186d74de41c
#
_cell.length_a   1.000
_cell.length_b   1.000
_cell.length_c   1.000
_cell.angle_alpha   90.00
_cell.angle_beta   90.00
_cell.angle_gamma   90.00
#
_symmetry.space_group_name_H-M   'P 1'
#
loop_
_entity.id
_entity.type
_entity.pdbx_description
1 polymer ?
#
loop_
_entity_poly.entity_id
_entity_poly.type
_entity_poly.pdbx_seq_one_letter_code
_entity_poly.pdbx_strand_id
1 'polypeptide(L)'
;MSESGADGTPLDGLREQVREAARAAAAHDLAPKPPRASEVTLSQHMDLSRANIMGNVHGGEIMKMIDTAAGIAASRHAGGPVVTASLDQMSFLHPVHVGDVVLVRASVNDVGRTSIEVGVRVEAEEILSGRRTHTSSAYLVFVALDERGQPRPVPGLVPETDVERHRQAEAKIRREHRLASAEAIRRRRDQLEA
;
A
#
# COMPACT_ATOMS: atom_id res chain seq x y z
N MET A 1 15.66 -39.77 27.96
CA MET A 1 16.19 -38.45 27.59
C MET A 1 15.60 -38.15 26.20
N SER A 2 14.54 -37.39 26.12
CA SER A 2 13.91 -36.99 24.88
C SER A 2 14.04 -35.47 24.79
N GLU A 3 14.90 -35.03 23.88
CA GLU A 3 14.98 -33.61 23.51
C GLU A 3 13.72 -33.24 22.71
N SER A 4 12.89 -32.43 23.33
CA SER A 4 11.78 -31.75 22.67
C SER A 4 12.39 -30.60 21.86
N GLY A 5 12.62 -30.86 20.56
CA GLY A 5 12.95 -29.82 19.61
C GLY A 5 11.80 -28.84 19.49
N ALA A 6 12.08 -27.55 19.68
CA ALA A 6 11.12 -26.46 19.44
C ALA A 6 10.83 -26.41 17.93
N ASP A 7 9.73 -27.02 17.52
CA ASP A 7 9.17 -26.99 16.15
C ASP A 7 8.48 -25.63 15.94
N GLY A 8 9.30 -24.59 15.69
CA GLY A 8 8.80 -23.27 15.31
C GLY A 8 8.18 -23.35 13.91
N THR A 9 6.95 -22.88 13.75
CA THR A 9 6.31 -22.81 12.42
C THR A 9 7.06 -21.84 11.51
N PRO A 10 7.03 -22.00 10.18
CA PRO A 10 7.62 -21.03 9.24
C PRO A 10 7.13 -19.58 9.49
N LEU A 11 5.94 -19.43 10.06
CA LEU A 11 5.37 -18.13 10.45
C LEU A 11 6.06 -17.51 11.67
N ASP A 12 6.60 -18.31 12.57
CA ASP A 12 7.28 -17.79 13.77
C ASP A 12 8.62 -17.16 13.42
N GLY A 13 9.37 -17.75 12.48
CA GLY A 13 10.57 -17.16 11.91
C GLY A 13 10.29 -15.84 11.19
N LEU A 14 9.21 -15.77 10.42
CA LEU A 14 8.80 -14.55 9.74
C LEU A 14 8.38 -13.45 10.75
N ARG A 15 7.65 -13.82 11.81
CA ARG A 15 7.28 -12.87 12.89
C ARG A 15 8.49 -12.29 13.59
N GLU A 16 9.53 -13.10 13.85
CA GLU A 16 10.74 -12.59 14.49
C GLU A 16 11.53 -11.67 13.55
N GLN A 17 11.62 -11.98 12.26
CA GLN A 17 12.20 -11.08 11.26
C GLN A 17 11.47 -9.73 11.21
N VAL A 18 10.14 -9.73 11.28
CA VAL A 18 9.34 -8.49 11.33
C VAL A 18 9.63 -7.70 12.60
N ARG A 19 9.76 -8.35 13.76
CA ARG A 19 10.11 -7.68 15.02
C ARG A 19 11.53 -7.09 14.99
N GLU A 20 12.49 -7.83 14.45
CA GLU A 20 13.86 -7.34 14.29
C GLU A 20 13.91 -6.13 13.35
N ALA A 21 13.22 -6.19 12.22
CA ALA A 21 13.05 -5.05 11.31
C ALA A 21 12.40 -3.85 12.01
N ALA A 22 11.41 -4.08 12.87
CA ALA A 22 10.76 -3.01 13.63
C ALA A 22 11.70 -2.38 14.67
N ARG A 23 12.56 -3.18 15.33
CA ARG A 23 13.60 -2.66 16.25
C ARG A 23 14.64 -1.82 15.51
N ALA A 24 15.12 -2.32 14.36
CA ALA A 24 16.03 -1.57 13.51
C ALA A 24 15.41 -0.26 13.03
N ALA A 25 14.14 -0.28 12.67
CA ALA A 25 13.38 0.90 12.25
C ALA A 25 13.18 1.93 13.37
N ALA A 26 13.07 1.51 14.63
CA ALA A 26 12.95 2.43 15.77
C ALA A 26 14.21 3.28 15.97
N ALA A 27 15.37 2.80 15.51
CA ALA A 27 16.64 3.53 15.52
C ALA A 27 16.85 4.38 14.25
N HIS A 28 15.92 4.38 13.31
CA HIS A 28 16.05 5.09 12.03
C HIS A 28 15.86 6.59 12.18
N ASP A 29 16.69 7.31 11.45
CA ASP A 29 16.57 8.75 11.24
C ASP A 29 15.20 9.06 10.62
N LEU A 30 14.46 9.99 11.25
CA LEU A 30 13.20 10.53 10.74
C LEU A 30 13.44 11.65 9.71
N ALA A 31 14.64 11.79 9.17
CA ALA A 31 14.95 12.75 8.13
C ALA A 31 13.95 12.61 6.95
N PRO A 32 13.40 13.72 6.48
CA PRO A 32 12.46 13.69 5.37
C PRO A 32 13.06 13.07 4.11
N LYS A 33 12.23 12.32 3.37
CA LYS A 33 12.62 11.61 2.14
C LYS A 33 11.79 12.07 0.94
N PRO A 34 12.38 12.12 -0.28
CA PRO A 34 11.59 12.36 -1.48
C PRO A 34 10.77 11.11 -1.86
N PRO A 35 9.64 11.25 -2.60
CA PRO A 35 8.83 10.13 -3.07
C PRO A 35 9.64 9.05 -3.79
N ARG A 36 10.58 9.45 -4.67
CA ARG A 36 11.44 8.54 -5.44
C ARG A 36 12.26 7.56 -4.59
N ALA A 37 12.55 7.89 -3.32
CA ALA A 37 13.32 7.00 -2.43
C ALA A 37 12.56 5.72 -2.07
N SER A 38 11.23 5.70 -2.26
CA SER A 38 10.36 4.58 -1.90
C SER A 38 9.49 4.06 -3.06
N GLU A 39 9.60 4.64 -4.25
CA GLU A 39 8.84 4.18 -5.42
C GLU A 39 9.03 2.70 -5.72
N VAL A 40 7.95 2.08 -6.19
CA VAL A 40 7.89 0.66 -6.53
C VAL A 40 7.23 0.50 -7.89
N THR A 41 7.80 -0.37 -8.72
CA THR A 41 7.12 -0.89 -9.89
C THR A 41 7.12 -2.41 -9.81
N LEU A 42 5.93 -3.00 -9.86
CA LEU A 42 5.73 -4.43 -10.03
C LEU A 42 5.19 -4.68 -11.44
N SER A 43 5.60 -5.78 -12.05
CA SER A 43 5.05 -6.23 -13.30
C SER A 43 4.70 -7.70 -13.23
N GLN A 44 3.59 -8.10 -13.84
CA GLN A 44 3.16 -9.50 -13.87
C GLN A 44 2.35 -9.80 -15.12
N HIS A 45 2.70 -10.93 -15.77
CA HIS A 45 1.89 -11.50 -16.83
C HIS A 45 0.60 -12.10 -16.25
N MET A 46 -0.53 -11.82 -16.90
CA MET A 46 -1.85 -12.29 -16.50
C MET A 46 -2.18 -13.60 -17.22
N ASP A 47 -1.94 -14.71 -16.55
CA ASP A 47 -2.28 -16.04 -17.04
C ASP A 47 -3.77 -16.38 -16.85
N LEU A 48 -4.20 -17.50 -17.45
CA LEU A 48 -5.59 -17.95 -17.43
C LEU A 48 -6.12 -18.27 -16.03
N SER A 49 -5.27 -18.63 -15.08
CA SER A 49 -5.67 -18.93 -13.69
C SER A 49 -6.24 -17.71 -12.94
N ARG A 50 -6.00 -16.51 -13.47
CA ARG A 50 -6.47 -15.22 -12.91
C ARG A 50 -7.76 -14.73 -13.55
N ALA A 51 -8.34 -15.50 -14.47
CA ALA A 51 -9.57 -15.12 -15.17
C ALA A 51 -10.79 -15.17 -14.26
N ASN A 52 -11.69 -14.22 -14.47
CA ASN A 52 -13.04 -14.25 -13.92
C ASN A 52 -14.00 -14.94 -14.91
N ILE A 53 -15.26 -15.08 -14.53
CA ILE A 53 -16.31 -15.69 -15.38
C ILE A 53 -16.58 -14.95 -16.70
N MET A 54 -16.13 -13.69 -16.82
CA MET A 54 -16.25 -12.89 -18.04
C MET A 54 -15.04 -13.03 -18.97
N GLY A 55 -14.03 -13.85 -18.60
CA GLY A 55 -12.79 -14.03 -19.36
C GLY A 55 -11.76 -12.92 -19.20
N ASN A 56 -12.02 -11.93 -18.33
CA ASN A 56 -11.06 -10.90 -17.96
C ASN A 56 -10.30 -11.28 -16.66
N VAL A 57 -9.24 -10.56 -16.33
CA VAL A 57 -8.55 -10.73 -15.05
C VAL A 57 -9.48 -10.34 -13.90
N HIS A 58 -9.50 -11.17 -12.85
CA HIS A 58 -10.31 -10.91 -11.67
C HIS A 58 -9.84 -9.64 -10.95
N GLY A 59 -10.77 -8.72 -10.62
CA GLY A 59 -10.42 -7.46 -9.93
C GLY A 59 -9.69 -7.66 -8.61
N GLY A 60 -9.95 -8.77 -7.90
CA GLY A 60 -9.23 -9.13 -6.68
C GLY A 60 -7.74 -9.39 -6.90
N GLU A 61 -7.33 -9.93 -8.05
CA GLU A 61 -5.90 -10.08 -8.41
C GLU A 61 -5.24 -8.71 -8.55
N ILE A 62 -5.90 -7.77 -9.22
CA ILE A 62 -5.41 -6.39 -9.34
C ILE A 62 -5.32 -5.72 -7.97
N MET A 63 -6.34 -5.88 -7.09
CA MET A 63 -6.32 -5.34 -5.72
C MET A 63 -5.15 -5.89 -4.91
N LYS A 64 -4.87 -7.20 -4.99
CA LYS A 64 -3.73 -7.83 -4.31
C LYS A 64 -2.40 -7.26 -4.77
N MET A 65 -2.22 -7.05 -6.08
CA MET A 65 -1.00 -6.43 -6.62
C MET A 65 -0.85 -4.97 -6.16
N ILE A 66 -1.95 -4.22 -6.12
CA ILE A 66 -1.99 -2.84 -5.64
C ILE A 66 -1.57 -2.78 -4.16
N ASP A 67 -2.18 -3.60 -3.29
CA ASP A 67 -1.83 -3.65 -1.87
C ASP A 67 -0.36 -4.04 -1.66
N THR A 68 0.12 -5.04 -2.40
CA THR A 68 1.52 -5.47 -2.34
C THR A 68 2.49 -4.34 -2.73
N ALA A 69 2.26 -3.68 -3.87
CA ALA A 69 3.13 -2.59 -4.33
C ALA A 69 3.12 -1.40 -3.38
N ALA A 70 1.92 -1.03 -2.90
CA ALA A 70 1.74 0.07 -1.96
C ALA A 70 2.38 -0.24 -0.59
N GLY A 71 2.23 -1.46 -0.09
CA GLY A 71 2.85 -1.91 1.15
C GLY A 71 4.38 -1.87 1.09
N ILE A 72 4.98 -2.28 -0.04
CA ILE A 72 6.43 -2.18 -0.24
C ILE A 72 6.87 -0.71 -0.26
N ALA A 73 6.16 0.18 -0.97
CA ALA A 73 6.48 1.60 -1.00
C ALA A 73 6.38 2.24 0.39
N ALA A 74 5.31 1.94 1.13
CA ALA A 74 5.12 2.42 2.51
C ALA A 74 6.21 1.91 3.45
N SER A 75 6.57 0.61 3.37
CA SER A 75 7.63 0.01 4.19
C SER A 75 9.01 0.62 3.91
N ARG A 76 9.34 0.87 2.64
CA ARG A 76 10.60 1.55 2.25
C ARG A 76 10.66 2.97 2.81
N HIS A 77 9.54 3.71 2.74
CA HIS A 77 9.47 5.06 3.28
C HIS A 77 9.59 5.06 4.80
N ALA A 78 8.82 4.21 5.47
CA ALA A 78 8.84 4.05 6.92
C ALA A 78 10.20 3.52 7.44
N GLY A 79 10.94 2.76 6.63
CA GLY A 79 12.13 2.02 7.05
C GLY A 79 11.81 0.82 7.95
N GLY A 80 10.61 0.23 7.84
CA GLY A 80 10.20 -0.91 8.66
C GLY A 80 8.75 -1.35 8.41
N PRO A 81 8.18 -2.19 9.28
CA PRO A 81 6.87 -2.79 9.06
C PRO A 81 5.74 -1.76 9.05
N VAL A 82 4.78 -2.00 8.17
CA VAL A 82 3.55 -1.22 8.04
C VAL A 82 2.36 -2.16 7.90
N VAL A 83 1.18 -1.67 8.21
CA VAL A 83 -0.09 -2.38 7.96
C VAL A 83 -1.03 -1.50 7.15
N THR A 84 -1.80 -2.12 6.26
CA THR A 84 -2.86 -1.44 5.50
C THR A 84 -3.97 -1.05 6.46
N ALA A 85 -4.24 0.24 6.59
CA ALA A 85 -5.26 0.78 7.48
C ALA A 85 -6.56 1.12 6.74
N SER A 86 -6.47 1.64 5.50
CA SER A 86 -7.64 1.89 4.66
C SER A 86 -7.29 1.86 3.18
N LEU A 87 -8.29 1.57 2.36
CA LEU A 87 -8.34 1.82 0.93
C LEU A 87 -9.35 2.95 0.74
N ASP A 88 -8.86 4.17 0.47
CA ASP A 88 -9.72 5.34 0.42
C ASP A 88 -10.55 5.40 -0.86
N GLN A 89 -9.93 5.06 -1.98
CA GLN A 89 -10.57 5.05 -3.28
C GLN A 89 -9.85 4.08 -4.20
N MET A 90 -10.64 3.34 -4.99
CA MET A 90 -10.16 2.55 -6.11
C MET A 90 -11.13 2.68 -7.28
N SER A 91 -10.59 2.88 -8.49
CA SER A 91 -11.36 2.97 -9.71
C SER A 91 -10.84 1.98 -10.73
N PHE A 92 -11.74 1.18 -11.31
CA PHE A 92 -11.48 0.33 -12.46
C PHE A 92 -11.99 1.07 -13.69
N LEU A 93 -11.09 1.51 -14.56
CA LEU A 93 -11.37 2.34 -15.72
C LEU A 93 -11.53 1.50 -16.99
N HIS A 94 -10.72 0.45 -17.10
CA HIS A 94 -10.71 -0.48 -18.23
C HIS A 94 -10.44 -1.90 -17.73
N PRO A 95 -10.98 -2.93 -18.43
CA PRO A 95 -10.67 -4.32 -18.11
C PRO A 95 -9.20 -4.62 -18.39
N VAL A 96 -8.67 -5.60 -17.65
CA VAL A 96 -7.38 -6.24 -17.92
C VAL A 96 -7.66 -7.61 -18.53
N HIS A 97 -7.00 -7.93 -19.64
CA HIS A 97 -7.24 -9.19 -20.35
C HIS A 97 -6.21 -10.26 -19.94
N VAL A 98 -6.63 -11.51 -20.06
CA VAL A 98 -5.69 -12.64 -19.98
C VAL A 98 -4.70 -12.51 -21.13
N GLY A 99 -3.40 -12.65 -20.82
CA GLY A 99 -2.31 -12.43 -21.77
C GLY A 99 -1.65 -11.05 -21.68
N ASP A 100 -2.27 -10.06 -20.99
CA ASP A 100 -1.64 -8.76 -20.76
C ASP A 100 -0.51 -8.86 -19.73
N VAL A 101 0.43 -7.91 -19.78
CA VAL A 101 1.35 -7.62 -18.68
C VAL A 101 0.83 -6.45 -17.88
N VAL A 102 0.52 -6.68 -16.62
CA VAL A 102 0.10 -5.63 -15.69
C VAL A 102 1.32 -4.98 -15.05
N LEU A 103 1.39 -3.65 -15.15
CA LEU A 103 2.39 -2.82 -14.47
C LEU A 103 1.69 -2.03 -13.36
N VAL A 104 2.18 -2.19 -12.13
CA VAL A 104 1.67 -1.50 -10.94
C VAL A 104 2.76 -0.58 -10.42
N ARG A 105 2.52 0.73 -10.47
CA ARG A 105 3.44 1.75 -9.97
C ARG A 105 2.87 2.38 -8.71
N ALA A 106 3.63 2.31 -7.62
CA ALA A 106 3.27 2.87 -6.32
C ALA A 106 4.25 3.96 -5.89
N SER A 107 3.74 5.06 -5.38
CA SER A 107 4.52 6.19 -4.87
C SER A 107 3.85 6.79 -3.63
N VAL A 108 4.65 7.22 -2.65
CA VAL A 108 4.14 7.92 -1.47
C VAL A 108 3.67 9.31 -1.87
N ASN A 109 2.43 9.65 -1.56
CA ASN A 109 1.82 10.94 -1.88
C ASN A 109 1.87 11.92 -0.70
N ASP A 110 1.62 11.42 0.53
CA ASP A 110 1.64 12.24 1.75
C ASP A 110 1.90 11.37 2.99
N VAL A 111 2.34 12.02 4.07
CA VAL A 111 2.57 11.36 5.35
C VAL A 111 1.94 12.16 6.49
N GLY A 112 1.40 11.43 7.47
CA GLY A 112 1.03 11.99 8.75
C GLY A 112 2.09 11.68 9.81
N ARG A 113 1.72 11.74 11.08
CA ARG A 113 2.65 11.40 12.16
C ARG A 113 3.06 9.92 12.12
N THR A 114 2.13 9.02 11.88
CA THR A 114 2.32 7.55 11.88
C THR A 114 1.77 6.88 10.63
N SER A 115 1.12 7.64 9.74
CA SER A 115 0.43 7.14 8.56
C SER A 115 1.11 7.60 7.28
N ILE A 116 1.00 6.79 6.24
CA ILE A 116 1.58 7.01 4.91
C ILE A 116 0.47 6.77 3.89
N GLU A 117 0.16 7.77 3.06
CA GLU A 117 -0.69 7.57 1.90
C GLU A 117 0.16 7.20 0.69
N VAL A 118 -0.22 6.12 0.02
CA VAL A 118 0.41 5.66 -1.22
C VAL A 118 -0.62 5.72 -2.35
N GLY A 119 -0.25 6.41 -3.43
CA GLY A 119 -0.97 6.38 -4.69
C GLY A 119 -0.46 5.27 -5.58
N VAL A 120 -1.37 4.54 -6.24
CA VAL A 120 -1.03 3.44 -7.13
C VAL A 120 -1.69 3.66 -8.49
N ARG A 121 -0.90 3.52 -9.55
CA ARG A 121 -1.34 3.53 -10.93
C ARG A 121 -1.10 2.15 -11.54
N VAL A 122 -2.14 1.59 -12.15
CA VAL A 122 -2.09 0.31 -12.84
C VAL A 122 -2.27 0.52 -14.34
N GLU A 123 -1.39 -0.08 -15.11
CA GLU A 123 -1.46 -0.12 -16.57
C GLU A 123 -1.41 -1.56 -17.04
N ALA A 124 -2.20 -1.89 -18.05
CA ALA A 124 -2.11 -3.16 -18.78
C ALA A 124 -1.40 -2.91 -20.11
N GLU A 125 -0.43 -3.77 -20.43
CA GLU A 125 0.29 -3.76 -21.69
C GLU A 125 -0.08 -5.00 -22.49
N GLU A 126 -0.61 -4.79 -23.69
CA GLU A 126 -0.81 -5.84 -24.67
C GLU A 126 0.54 -6.24 -25.27
N ILE A 127 0.99 -7.46 -25.01
CA ILE A 127 2.37 -7.91 -25.32
C ILE A 127 2.74 -7.74 -26.79
N LEU A 128 1.82 -8.10 -27.71
CA LEU A 128 2.12 -8.12 -29.14
C LEU A 128 2.22 -6.72 -29.76
N SER A 129 1.41 -5.78 -29.29
CA SER A 129 1.38 -4.42 -29.81
C SER A 129 2.22 -3.44 -28.99
N GLY A 130 2.57 -3.78 -27.74
CA GLY A 130 3.20 -2.88 -26.78
C GLY A 130 2.27 -1.73 -26.30
N ARG A 131 0.99 -1.76 -26.67
CA ARG A 131 0.04 -0.74 -26.29
C ARG A 131 -0.25 -0.81 -24.79
N ARG A 132 -0.11 0.30 -24.10
CA ARG A 132 -0.41 0.45 -22.68
C ARG A 132 -1.71 1.19 -22.45
N THR A 133 -2.54 0.67 -21.58
CA THR A 133 -3.82 1.27 -21.17
C THR A 133 -3.82 1.46 -19.66
N HIS A 134 -4.18 2.65 -19.19
CA HIS A 134 -4.40 2.92 -17.76
C HIS A 134 -5.71 2.23 -17.34
N THR A 135 -5.61 1.21 -16.50
CA THR A 135 -6.75 0.36 -16.12
C THR A 135 -7.31 0.67 -14.76
N SER A 136 -6.45 1.09 -13.82
CA SER A 136 -6.92 1.36 -12.46
C SER A 136 -6.04 2.40 -11.75
N SER A 137 -6.65 3.12 -10.83
CA SER A 137 -5.98 3.95 -9.82
C SER A 137 -6.50 3.62 -8.43
N ALA A 138 -5.62 3.67 -7.42
CA ALA A 138 -5.99 3.45 -6.04
C ALA A 138 -5.17 4.32 -5.09
N TYR A 139 -5.75 4.62 -3.92
CA TYR A 139 -5.10 5.34 -2.82
C TYR A 139 -5.30 4.54 -1.54
N LEU A 140 -4.18 4.13 -0.94
CA LEU A 140 -4.17 3.32 0.28
C LEU A 140 -3.45 4.07 1.40
N VAL A 141 -3.88 3.84 2.61
CA VAL A 141 -3.23 4.38 3.81
C VAL A 141 -2.65 3.25 4.63
N PHE A 142 -1.39 3.40 4.97
CA PHE A 142 -0.65 2.50 5.84
C PHE A 142 -0.32 3.17 7.16
N VAL A 143 -0.17 2.36 8.21
CA VAL A 143 0.32 2.79 9.52
C VAL A 143 1.61 2.03 9.83
N ALA A 144 2.66 2.75 10.16
CA ALA A 144 3.94 2.17 10.58
C ALA A 144 3.84 1.66 12.02
N LEU A 145 4.38 0.46 12.25
CA LEU A 145 4.34 -0.21 13.54
C LEU A 145 5.74 -0.35 14.16
N ASP A 146 5.77 -0.28 15.48
CA ASP A 146 6.93 -0.66 16.28
C ASP A 146 6.96 -2.18 16.56
N GLU A 147 7.96 -2.64 17.34
CA GLU A 147 8.13 -4.04 17.73
C GLU A 147 6.96 -4.62 18.56
N ARG A 148 6.18 -3.75 19.20
CA ARG A 148 4.99 -4.10 20.00
C ARG A 148 3.71 -4.04 19.19
N GLY A 149 3.79 -3.73 17.87
CA GLY A 149 2.64 -3.53 17.01
C GLY A 149 1.90 -2.22 17.24
N GLN A 150 2.54 -1.23 17.89
CA GLN A 150 1.94 0.08 18.13
C GLN A 150 2.34 1.08 17.03
N PRO A 151 1.48 2.04 16.68
CA PRO A 151 1.80 3.06 15.69
C PRO A 151 3.03 3.88 16.07
N ARG A 152 4.02 3.98 15.18
CA ARG A 152 5.25 4.78 15.36
C ARG A 152 5.36 5.92 14.36
N PRO A 153 6.14 6.99 14.69
CA PRO A 153 6.43 8.07 13.75
C PRO A 153 7.11 7.58 12.47
N VAL A 154 6.87 8.31 11.37
CA VAL A 154 7.48 8.05 10.05
C VAL A 154 8.25 9.27 9.57
N PRO A 155 9.27 9.11 8.70
CA PRO A 155 9.96 10.22 8.04
C PRO A 155 8.99 11.14 7.31
N GLY A 156 9.27 12.44 7.31
CA GLY A 156 8.53 13.41 6.50
C GLY A 156 8.68 13.14 4.99
N LEU A 157 7.79 13.72 4.19
CA LEU A 157 7.88 13.67 2.71
C LEU A 157 8.32 15.02 2.17
N VAL A 158 9.30 15.03 1.24
CA VAL A 158 9.77 16.22 0.52
C VAL A 158 9.50 16.04 -0.97
N PRO A 159 8.40 16.58 -1.50
CA PRO A 159 8.15 16.58 -2.94
C PRO A 159 9.18 17.41 -3.69
N GLU A 160 9.78 16.86 -4.75
CA GLU A 160 10.81 17.53 -5.56
C GLU A 160 10.23 18.15 -6.84
N THR A 161 9.14 17.58 -7.38
CA THR A 161 8.51 18.01 -8.62
C THR A 161 7.12 18.64 -8.40
N ASP A 162 6.63 19.41 -9.40
CA ASP A 162 5.28 19.96 -9.35
C ASP A 162 4.20 18.87 -9.32
N VAL A 163 4.43 17.77 -10.02
CA VAL A 163 3.52 16.61 -10.02
C VAL A 163 3.42 16.01 -8.62
N GLU A 164 4.53 15.87 -7.92
CA GLU A 164 4.54 15.34 -6.54
C GLU A 164 3.86 16.31 -5.57
N ARG A 165 4.10 17.62 -5.70
CA ARG A 165 3.41 18.65 -4.91
C ARG A 165 1.90 18.61 -5.13
N HIS A 166 1.46 18.43 -6.37
CA HIS A 166 0.05 18.30 -6.70
C HIS A 166 -0.56 17.04 -6.08
N ARG A 167 0.09 15.88 -6.21
CA ARG A 167 -0.33 14.62 -5.57
C ARG A 167 -0.42 14.75 -4.04
N GLN A 168 0.53 15.45 -3.42
CA GLN A 168 0.50 15.71 -1.99
C GLN A 168 -0.70 16.58 -1.59
N ALA A 169 -0.99 17.64 -2.35
CA ALA A 169 -2.16 18.48 -2.10
C ALA A 169 -3.47 17.70 -2.18
N GLU A 170 -3.63 16.84 -3.21
CA GLU A 170 -4.78 15.96 -3.34
C GLU A 170 -4.88 14.94 -2.20
N ALA A 171 -3.75 14.38 -1.75
CA ALA A 171 -3.70 13.45 -0.61
C ALA A 171 -4.19 14.09 0.69
N LYS A 172 -3.88 15.36 0.91
CA LYS A 172 -4.39 16.12 2.08
C LYS A 172 -5.91 16.27 2.03
N ILE A 173 -6.49 16.55 0.85
CA ILE A 173 -7.95 16.61 0.65
C ILE A 173 -8.59 15.25 0.99
N ARG A 174 -8.04 14.13 0.46
CA ARG A 174 -8.55 12.79 0.77
C ARG A 174 -8.48 12.50 2.27
N ARG A 175 -7.40 12.87 2.93
CA ARG A 175 -7.24 12.72 4.38
C ARG A 175 -8.30 13.47 5.17
N GLU A 176 -8.58 14.73 4.82
CA GLU A 176 -9.62 15.54 5.46
C GLU A 176 -10.99 14.88 5.33
N HIS A 177 -11.36 14.45 4.12
CA HIS A 177 -12.62 13.73 3.86
C HIS A 177 -12.72 12.44 4.67
N ARG A 178 -11.67 11.62 4.72
CA ARG A 178 -11.63 10.38 5.49
C ARG A 178 -11.85 10.63 6.98
N LEU A 179 -11.15 11.61 7.55
CA LEU A 179 -11.28 11.95 8.97
C LEU A 179 -12.67 12.50 9.30
N ALA A 180 -13.21 13.38 8.47
CA ALA A 180 -14.55 13.93 8.64
C ALA A 180 -15.63 12.84 8.54
N SER A 181 -15.51 11.93 7.57
CA SER A 181 -16.43 10.79 7.42
C SER A 181 -16.38 9.86 8.63
N ALA A 182 -15.18 9.51 9.10
CA ALA A 182 -15.01 8.65 10.28
C ALA A 182 -15.63 9.27 11.54
N GLU A 183 -15.44 10.57 11.73
CA GLU A 183 -16.02 11.30 12.85
C GLU A 183 -17.57 11.36 12.78
N ALA A 184 -18.11 11.64 11.59
CA ALA A 184 -19.56 11.68 11.39
C ALA A 184 -20.22 10.32 11.67
N ILE A 185 -19.60 9.22 11.21
CA ILE A 185 -20.07 7.86 11.46
C ILE A 185 -20.03 7.53 12.96
N ARG A 186 -18.92 7.90 13.65
CA ARG A 186 -18.79 7.67 15.10
C ARG A 186 -19.88 8.39 15.87
N ARG A 187 -20.07 9.70 15.63
CA ARG A 187 -21.13 10.49 16.29
C ARG A 187 -22.51 9.88 16.12
N ARG A 188 -22.81 9.33 14.92
CA ARG A 188 -24.10 8.69 14.68
C ARG A 188 -24.26 7.35 15.41
N ARG A 189 -23.19 6.58 15.58
CA ARG A 189 -23.22 5.34 16.40
C ARG A 189 -23.45 5.66 17.87
N ASP A 190 -22.71 6.64 18.41
CA ASP A 190 -22.86 7.08 19.81
C ASP A 190 -24.30 7.54 20.12
N GLN A 191 -25.00 8.15 19.13
CA GLN A 191 -26.43 8.53 19.25
C GLN A 191 -27.42 7.35 19.22
N LEU A 192 -27.03 6.19 18.71
CA LEU A 192 -27.87 5.00 18.67
C LEU A 192 -27.71 4.12 19.94
N GLU A 193 -26.63 4.32 20.67
CA GLU A 193 -26.31 3.60 21.91
C GLU A 193 -26.72 4.36 23.17
N ALA A 194 -27.15 5.63 23.04
CA ALA A 194 -27.63 6.51 24.11
C ALA A 194 -29.16 6.49 24.20
#